data_9e5b090ff4202cc9927862f9de993e8e
#
_entry.id   9e5b090ff4202cc9927862f9de993e8e
#
_cell.length_a   1.000
_cell.length_b   1.000
_cell.length_c   1.000
_cell.angle_alpha   90.00
_cell.angle_beta   90.00
_cell.angle_gamma   90.00
#
_symmetry.space_group_name_H-M   'P 1'
#
loop_
_entity.id
_entity.type
_entity.pdbx_description
1 polymer ?
#
loop_
_entity_poly.entity_id
_entity_poly.type
_entity_poly.pdbx_seq_one_letter_code
_entity_poly.pdbx_strand_id
1 'polypeptide(L)'
;MDNMTAALVGGLFDESGISAYARPVLFGTAGDAVRDALPDAVEKCYFVHDEREPELAGAESLALDKNNRFASLKALPECGHVLVLAAPFGLAEEDALFHLAETHVTTGYGVSVLAAEQQGFDAEGQPVPRDTHCFAALFTFDMLKKALESGADTLDGLVAAAVAAGAQKGVAITNKIYPINDGAASFMAQTTMMQRINFGLIKKGVQIFDPTNTYIAPDADIAPGAVILPGCHIRPGCKVGAGAVIGPNSILEKAEIGAGTTVNNSQVYES
;
A
#
# COMPACT_ATOMS: atom_id res chain seq x y z
N MET A 1 19.94 -2.63 9.73
CA MET A 1 19.39 -3.19 8.45
C MET A 1 20.13 -2.47 7.35
N ASP A 2 20.78 -3.20 6.46
CA ASP A 2 21.63 -2.57 5.45
C ASP A 2 20.75 -1.94 4.36
N ASN A 3 20.82 -0.62 4.22
CA ASN A 3 20.37 0.24 3.11
C ASN A 3 19.33 -0.40 2.18
N MET A 4 18.05 -0.32 2.57
CA MET A 4 16.93 -0.86 1.80
C MET A 4 16.30 0.24 0.94
N THR A 5 16.09 -0.06 -0.33
CA THR A 5 15.42 0.84 -1.29
C THR A 5 14.11 0.19 -1.75
N ALA A 6 13.04 0.96 -1.86
CA ALA A 6 11.80 0.52 -2.49
C ALA A 6 11.71 1.04 -3.92
N ALA A 7 11.17 0.21 -4.81
CA ALA A 7 10.85 0.56 -6.19
C ALA A 7 9.39 0.19 -6.52
N LEU A 8 8.56 1.19 -6.68
CA LEU A 8 7.20 1.06 -7.14
C LEU A 8 7.19 1.12 -8.67
N VAL A 9 6.72 0.06 -9.32
CA VAL A 9 6.77 -0.05 -10.78
C VAL A 9 5.38 0.21 -11.36
N GLY A 10 5.21 1.39 -11.93
CA GLY A 10 4.00 1.85 -12.62
C GLY A 10 3.84 1.29 -14.03
N GLY A 11 3.19 2.07 -14.90
CA GLY A 11 2.91 1.69 -16.29
C GLY A 11 1.72 0.73 -16.42
N LEU A 12 0.88 0.63 -15.39
CA LEU A 12 -0.35 -0.15 -15.40
C LEU A 12 -1.55 0.79 -15.57
N PHE A 13 -2.27 0.64 -16.66
CA PHE A 13 -3.45 1.42 -16.98
C PHE A 13 -4.63 0.50 -17.24
N ASP A 14 -5.82 0.90 -16.82
CA ASP A 14 -7.05 0.22 -17.17
C ASP A 14 -7.53 0.57 -18.61
N GLU A 15 -8.67 0.01 -19.02
CA GLU A 15 -9.28 0.25 -20.33
C GLU A 15 -9.65 1.75 -20.55
N SER A 16 -9.85 2.51 -19.48
CA SER A 16 -10.13 3.96 -19.52
C SER A 16 -8.84 4.80 -19.53
N GLY A 17 -7.67 4.20 -19.51
CA GLY A 17 -6.37 4.87 -19.46
C GLY A 17 -6.02 5.46 -18.10
N ILE A 18 -6.70 5.04 -17.03
CA ILE A 18 -6.40 5.49 -15.67
C ILE A 18 -5.30 4.61 -15.07
N SER A 19 -4.23 5.25 -14.58
CA SER A 19 -3.14 4.54 -13.90
C SER A 19 -3.63 3.88 -12.61
N ALA A 20 -3.18 2.67 -12.38
CA ALA A 20 -3.46 1.93 -11.16
C ALA A 20 -2.98 2.67 -9.91
N TYR A 21 -1.81 3.33 -9.96
CA TYR A 21 -1.26 4.11 -8.84
C TYR A 21 -1.99 5.43 -8.58
N ALA A 22 -2.65 6.01 -9.60
CA ALA A 22 -3.42 7.25 -9.48
C ALA A 22 -4.85 7.04 -8.97
N ARG A 23 -5.30 5.80 -8.78
CA ARG A 23 -6.66 5.53 -8.32
C ARG A 23 -6.89 6.05 -6.90
N PRO A 24 -8.05 6.68 -6.65
CA PRO A 24 -8.36 7.21 -5.33
C PRO A 24 -8.53 6.08 -4.31
N VAL A 25 -7.92 6.27 -3.15
CA VAL A 25 -8.07 5.40 -1.98
C VAL A 25 -8.16 6.30 -0.75
N LEU A 26 -9.30 6.31 -0.06
CA LEU A 26 -9.63 7.20 1.04
C LEU A 26 -9.37 8.69 0.69
N PHE A 27 -8.36 9.30 1.31
CA PHE A 27 -8.03 10.72 1.13
C PHE A 27 -6.79 10.94 0.26
N GLY A 28 -6.26 9.90 -0.36
CA GLY A 28 -5.09 9.93 -1.23
C GLY A 28 -5.25 9.06 -2.46
N THR A 29 -4.15 8.61 -3.00
CA THR A 29 -4.09 7.67 -4.11
C THR A 29 -3.64 6.28 -3.67
N ALA A 30 -3.79 5.29 -4.55
CA ALA A 30 -3.25 3.96 -4.33
C ALA A 30 -1.72 3.98 -4.18
N GLY A 31 -1.04 4.87 -4.89
CA GLY A 31 0.40 5.10 -4.73
C GLY A 31 0.77 5.62 -3.35
N ASP A 32 0.02 6.59 -2.82
CA ASP A 32 0.22 7.08 -1.45
C ASP A 32 0.01 5.96 -0.42
N ALA A 33 -1.06 5.19 -0.57
CA ALA A 33 -1.36 4.09 0.35
C ALA A 33 -0.26 3.01 0.37
N VAL A 34 0.33 2.68 -0.78
CA VAL A 34 1.45 1.73 -0.87
C VAL A 34 2.72 2.32 -0.28
N ARG A 35 3.04 3.59 -0.59
CA ARG A 35 4.21 4.29 -0.01
C ARG A 35 4.13 4.34 1.51
N ASP A 36 2.98 4.70 2.07
CA ASP A 36 2.78 4.83 3.51
C ASP A 36 2.82 3.47 4.25
N ALA A 37 2.67 2.38 3.50
CA ALA A 37 2.80 1.01 4.02
C ALA A 37 4.23 0.44 3.92
N LEU A 38 5.20 1.20 3.39
CA LEU A 38 6.58 0.74 3.31
C LEU A 38 7.19 0.58 4.71
N PRO A 39 8.03 -0.44 4.93
CA PRO A 39 8.74 -0.59 6.21
C PRO A 39 9.65 0.61 6.51
N ASP A 40 9.81 0.95 7.79
CA ASP A 40 10.74 2.01 8.25
C ASP A 40 12.20 1.78 7.84
N ALA A 41 12.56 0.53 7.51
CA ALA A 41 13.87 0.16 7.00
C ALA A 41 14.14 0.66 5.58
N VAL A 42 13.11 1.13 4.87
CA VAL A 42 13.25 1.70 3.52
C VAL A 42 13.77 3.13 3.63
N GLU A 43 15.00 3.36 3.21
CA GLU A 43 15.66 4.67 3.25
C GLU A 43 15.28 5.54 2.05
N LYS A 44 15.04 4.92 0.89
CA LYS A 44 14.69 5.59 -0.36
C LYS A 44 13.57 4.86 -1.08
N CYS A 45 12.68 5.64 -1.68
CA CYS A 45 11.60 5.15 -2.53
C CYS A 45 11.74 5.71 -3.93
N TYR A 46 11.67 4.84 -4.95
CA TYR A 46 11.65 5.21 -6.35
C TYR A 46 10.30 4.85 -6.97
N PHE A 47 9.78 5.74 -7.80
CA PHE A 47 8.59 5.46 -8.59
C PHE A 47 8.96 5.42 -10.07
N VAL A 48 8.85 4.23 -10.66
CA VAL A 48 9.05 4.01 -12.09
C VAL A 48 7.72 4.29 -12.78
N HIS A 49 7.62 5.39 -13.50
CA HIS A 49 6.37 5.84 -14.11
C HIS A 49 6.56 6.48 -15.48
N ASP A 50 5.49 6.55 -16.26
CA ASP A 50 5.46 7.30 -17.50
C ASP A 50 4.85 8.71 -17.29
N GLU A 51 4.90 9.54 -18.33
CA GLU A 51 4.44 10.94 -18.29
C GLU A 51 2.94 11.09 -17.97
N ARG A 52 2.14 10.02 -18.11
CA ARG A 52 0.69 10.02 -17.85
C ARG A 52 0.37 9.72 -16.37
N GLU A 53 1.33 9.24 -15.63
CA GLU A 53 1.17 8.96 -14.20
C GLU A 53 1.57 10.18 -13.37
N PRO A 54 0.81 10.53 -12.33
CA PRO A 54 1.19 11.62 -11.44
C PRO A 54 2.48 11.26 -10.69
N GLU A 55 3.27 12.28 -10.38
CA GLU A 55 4.39 12.12 -9.45
C GLU A 55 3.88 11.65 -8.08
N LEU A 56 4.64 10.77 -7.46
CA LEU A 56 4.35 10.28 -6.11
C LEU A 56 5.19 11.06 -5.09
N ALA A 57 4.54 11.80 -4.21
CA ALA A 57 5.21 12.57 -3.19
C ALA A 57 6.09 11.68 -2.29
N GLY A 58 7.33 12.10 -2.06
CA GLY A 58 8.29 11.33 -1.25
C GLY A 58 8.97 10.18 -1.98
N ALA A 59 8.75 10.01 -3.29
CA ALA A 59 9.49 9.09 -4.13
C ALA A 59 10.31 9.84 -5.19
N GLU A 60 11.50 9.32 -5.50
CA GLU A 60 12.31 9.79 -6.61
C GLU A 60 11.77 9.19 -7.92
N SER A 61 11.61 10.02 -8.97
CA SER A 61 11.06 9.58 -10.25
C SER A 61 12.10 8.85 -11.09
N LEU A 62 11.72 7.71 -11.65
CA LEU A 62 12.48 7.00 -12.69
C LEU A 62 11.62 6.85 -13.94
N ALA A 63 12.21 7.14 -15.10
CA ALA A 63 11.52 7.02 -16.37
C ALA A 63 11.18 5.54 -16.69
N LEU A 64 9.94 5.30 -17.09
CA LEU A 64 9.47 3.97 -17.50
C LEU A 64 10.09 3.57 -18.85
N ASP A 65 10.69 2.40 -18.91
CA ASP A 65 11.03 1.78 -20.21
C ASP A 65 9.74 1.23 -20.85
N LYS A 66 9.41 1.73 -22.04
CA LYS A 66 8.16 1.38 -22.75
C LYS A 66 8.12 -0.06 -23.25
N ASN A 67 9.25 -0.71 -23.39
CA ASN A 67 9.33 -2.10 -23.86
C ASN A 67 9.30 -3.11 -22.69
N ASN A 68 9.90 -2.74 -21.57
CA ASN A 68 9.93 -3.56 -20.37
C ASN A 68 10.02 -2.67 -19.12
N ARG A 69 8.91 -2.49 -18.43
CA ARG A 69 8.83 -1.61 -17.25
C ARG A 69 9.84 -1.96 -16.14
N PHE A 70 10.22 -3.22 -16.00
CA PHE A 70 11.22 -3.65 -15.02
C PHE A 70 12.66 -3.32 -15.46
N ALA A 71 12.93 -3.11 -16.75
CA ALA A 71 14.25 -2.71 -17.22
C ALA A 71 14.68 -1.36 -16.63
N SER A 72 13.74 -0.48 -16.29
CA SER A 72 14.01 0.80 -15.61
C SER A 72 14.70 0.62 -14.26
N LEU A 73 14.54 -0.52 -13.59
CA LEU A 73 15.21 -0.81 -12.31
C LEU A 73 16.74 -0.91 -12.44
N LYS A 74 17.29 -1.01 -13.67
CA LYS A 74 18.75 -0.94 -13.92
C LYS A 74 19.33 0.43 -13.55
N ALA A 75 18.50 1.47 -13.51
CA ALA A 75 18.92 2.83 -13.14
C ALA A 75 18.98 3.06 -11.63
N LEU A 76 18.53 2.10 -10.80
CA LEU A 76 18.63 2.22 -9.35
C LEU A 76 20.08 2.34 -8.89
N PRO A 77 20.37 3.24 -7.94
CA PRO A 77 21.70 3.33 -7.34
C PRO A 77 22.00 2.06 -6.54
N GLU A 78 23.29 1.81 -6.31
CA GLU A 78 23.75 0.68 -5.51
C GLU A 78 23.22 0.77 -4.07
N CYS A 79 22.67 -0.34 -3.58
CA CYS A 79 22.09 -0.46 -2.23
C CYS A 79 22.24 -1.91 -1.75
N GLY A 80 21.81 -2.19 -0.51
CA GLY A 80 21.85 -3.56 0.02
C GLY A 80 20.72 -4.43 -0.52
N HIS A 81 19.49 -3.91 -0.41
CA HIS A 81 18.27 -4.63 -0.76
C HIS A 81 17.29 -3.75 -1.52
N VAL A 82 16.52 -4.36 -2.43
CA VAL A 82 15.48 -3.66 -3.22
C VAL A 82 14.14 -4.35 -3.05
N LEU A 83 13.19 -3.63 -2.47
CA LEU A 83 11.79 -4.03 -2.39
C LEU A 83 11.06 -3.56 -3.65
N VAL A 84 10.69 -4.48 -4.52
CA VAL A 84 9.98 -4.19 -5.78
C VAL A 84 8.50 -4.47 -5.61
N LEU A 85 7.67 -3.46 -5.88
CA LEU A 85 6.23 -3.52 -5.87
C LEU A 85 5.72 -3.29 -7.31
N ALA A 86 5.16 -4.34 -7.92
CA ALA A 86 4.82 -4.32 -9.35
C ALA A 86 3.44 -3.74 -9.66
N ALA A 87 2.58 -3.62 -8.66
CA ALA A 87 1.26 -3.03 -8.75
C ALA A 87 0.86 -2.47 -7.39
N PRO A 88 0.01 -1.44 -7.33
CA PRO A 88 -0.52 -1.00 -6.06
C PRO A 88 -1.46 -2.05 -5.49
N PHE A 89 -1.41 -2.21 -4.19
CA PHE A 89 -2.32 -3.10 -3.47
C PHE A 89 -2.74 -2.47 -2.14
N GLY A 90 -3.98 -2.72 -1.73
CA GLY A 90 -4.45 -2.41 -0.39
C GLY A 90 -3.93 -3.46 0.59
N LEU A 91 -3.23 -3.04 1.62
CA LEU A 91 -2.76 -3.92 2.68
C LEU A 91 -3.86 -4.14 3.71
N ALA A 92 -4.21 -5.37 3.92
CA ALA A 92 -5.11 -5.76 5.00
C ALA A 92 -4.38 -6.03 6.32
N GLU A 93 -3.07 -6.29 6.28
CA GLU A 93 -2.19 -6.45 7.44
C GLU A 93 -1.12 -5.37 7.40
N GLU A 94 -1.04 -4.56 8.47
CA GLU A 94 -0.07 -3.46 8.58
C GLU A 94 1.38 -3.94 8.49
N ASP A 95 1.62 -5.19 8.93
CA ASP A 95 2.95 -5.72 9.13
C ASP A 95 3.46 -6.64 8.00
N ALA A 96 2.67 -6.87 6.93
CA ALA A 96 3.03 -7.86 5.91
C ALA A 96 4.37 -7.54 5.20
N LEU A 97 4.59 -6.28 4.83
CA LEU A 97 5.86 -5.84 4.23
C LEU A 97 7.00 -5.79 5.26
N PHE A 98 6.69 -5.42 6.51
CA PHE A 98 7.66 -5.45 7.60
C PHE A 98 8.15 -6.87 7.87
N HIS A 99 7.24 -7.84 8.00
CA HIS A 99 7.61 -9.25 8.19
C HIS A 99 8.37 -9.84 7.00
N LEU A 100 8.02 -9.43 5.77
CA LEU A 100 8.79 -9.80 4.58
C LEU A 100 10.23 -9.30 4.69
N ALA A 101 10.42 -8.03 5.06
CA ALA A 101 11.73 -7.40 5.19
C ALA A 101 12.54 -8.04 6.33
N GLU A 102 11.96 -8.22 7.50
CA GLU A 102 12.59 -8.84 8.65
C GLU A 102 13.05 -10.27 8.34
N THR A 103 12.14 -11.09 7.76
CA THR A 103 12.45 -12.46 7.39
C THR A 103 13.57 -12.53 6.34
N HIS A 104 13.52 -11.68 5.32
CA HIS A 104 14.53 -11.65 4.26
C HIS A 104 15.93 -11.37 4.81
N VAL A 105 16.06 -10.34 5.65
CA VAL A 105 17.34 -9.94 6.23
C VAL A 105 17.87 -11.00 7.21
N THR A 106 17.01 -11.54 8.06
CA THR A 106 17.43 -12.53 9.09
C THR A 106 17.82 -13.88 8.51
N THR A 107 17.17 -14.30 7.41
CA THR A 107 17.48 -15.59 6.77
C THR A 107 18.59 -15.50 5.74
N GLY A 108 18.90 -14.28 5.25
CA GLY A 108 19.90 -14.08 4.19
C GLY A 108 19.46 -14.62 2.82
N TYR A 109 18.16 -14.69 2.55
CA TYR A 109 17.66 -15.09 1.23
C TYR A 109 18.08 -14.12 0.14
N GLY A 110 18.35 -14.62 -1.06
CA GLY A 110 18.65 -13.79 -2.22
C GLY A 110 17.39 -13.09 -2.79
N VAL A 111 16.23 -13.70 -2.61
CA VAL A 111 14.91 -13.15 -2.96
C VAL A 111 13.86 -13.65 -1.96
N SER A 112 12.97 -12.76 -1.53
CA SER A 112 11.78 -13.11 -0.73
C SER A 112 10.55 -12.48 -1.36
N VAL A 113 9.44 -13.20 -1.40
CA VAL A 113 8.20 -12.74 -2.05
C VAL A 113 7.06 -12.64 -1.06
N LEU A 114 6.24 -11.59 -1.22
CA LEU A 114 4.94 -11.48 -0.61
C LEU A 114 3.90 -11.91 -1.64
N ALA A 115 3.19 -12.98 -1.35
CA ALA A 115 2.23 -13.57 -2.26
C ALA A 115 0.86 -13.76 -1.59
N ALA A 116 -0.20 -13.74 -2.39
CA ALA A 116 -1.52 -14.15 -1.95
C ALA A 116 -2.00 -15.35 -2.78
N GLU A 117 -2.66 -16.29 -2.10
CA GLU A 117 -3.37 -17.37 -2.76
C GLU A 117 -4.75 -16.87 -3.21
N GLN A 118 -4.98 -16.84 -4.51
CA GLN A 118 -6.29 -16.54 -5.08
C GLN A 118 -6.96 -17.83 -5.52
N GLN A 119 -8.19 -18.06 -5.04
CA GLN A 119 -9.01 -19.16 -5.53
C GLN A 119 -9.57 -18.76 -6.90
N GLY A 120 -9.12 -19.45 -7.94
CA GLY A 120 -9.69 -19.36 -9.27
C GLY A 120 -10.97 -20.19 -9.41
N PHE A 121 -11.77 -19.85 -10.44
CA PHE A 121 -12.92 -20.63 -10.85
C PHE A 121 -12.84 -20.83 -12.37
N ASP A 122 -13.22 -22.03 -12.86
CA ASP A 122 -13.31 -22.29 -14.29
C ASP A 122 -14.59 -21.66 -14.91
N ALA A 123 -14.79 -21.89 -16.22
CA ALA A 123 -15.94 -21.35 -16.93
C ALA A 123 -17.29 -21.89 -16.42
N GLU A 124 -17.29 -23.03 -15.78
CA GLU A 124 -18.44 -23.71 -15.16
C GLU A 124 -18.62 -23.30 -13.68
N GLY A 125 -17.75 -22.40 -13.15
CA GLY A 125 -17.82 -21.92 -11.77
C GLY A 125 -17.29 -22.91 -10.73
N GLN A 126 -16.53 -23.94 -11.15
CA GLN A 126 -15.90 -24.88 -10.22
C GLN A 126 -14.55 -24.32 -9.74
N PRO A 127 -14.19 -24.54 -8.47
CA PRO A 127 -12.92 -24.07 -7.95
C PRO A 127 -11.75 -24.81 -8.65
N VAL A 128 -10.85 -24.04 -9.26
CA VAL A 128 -9.58 -24.54 -9.79
C VAL A 128 -8.47 -24.40 -8.72
N PRO A 129 -7.32 -25.07 -8.91
CA PRO A 129 -6.19 -24.91 -8.00
C PRO A 129 -5.89 -23.44 -7.73
N ARG A 130 -5.57 -23.12 -6.47
CA ARG A 130 -5.20 -21.77 -6.07
C ARG A 130 -3.97 -21.32 -6.83
N ASP A 131 -4.07 -20.16 -7.46
CA ASP A 131 -2.93 -19.52 -8.08
C ASP A 131 -2.28 -18.57 -7.07
N THR A 132 -0.96 -18.51 -7.09
CA THR A 132 -0.18 -17.69 -6.14
C THR A 132 0.41 -16.51 -6.89
N HIS A 133 -0.16 -15.32 -6.68
CA HIS A 133 0.34 -14.11 -7.28
C HIS A 133 1.35 -13.41 -6.38
N CYS A 134 2.48 -13.00 -6.97
CA CYS A 134 3.49 -12.20 -6.30
C CYS A 134 3.13 -10.71 -6.37
N PHE A 135 2.91 -10.07 -5.24
CA PHE A 135 2.59 -8.65 -5.14
C PHE A 135 3.81 -7.77 -4.89
N ALA A 136 4.73 -8.27 -4.07
CA ALA A 136 5.99 -7.62 -3.76
C ALA A 136 7.10 -8.65 -3.68
N ALA A 137 8.30 -8.26 -4.09
CA ALA A 137 9.49 -9.10 -3.96
C ALA A 137 10.65 -8.25 -3.44
N LEU A 138 11.33 -8.77 -2.44
CA LEU A 138 12.52 -8.17 -1.86
C LEU A 138 13.74 -8.97 -2.33
N PHE A 139 14.65 -8.29 -3.03
CA PHE A 139 15.86 -8.87 -3.59
C PHE A 139 17.09 -8.31 -2.86
N THR A 140 18.15 -9.10 -2.73
CA THR A 140 19.47 -8.49 -2.61
C THR A 140 19.80 -7.77 -3.93
N PHE A 141 20.50 -6.65 -3.87
CA PHE A 141 20.77 -5.83 -5.06
C PHE A 141 21.48 -6.62 -6.18
N ASP A 142 22.43 -7.48 -5.81
CA ASP A 142 23.15 -8.33 -6.77
C ASP A 142 22.26 -9.35 -7.46
N MET A 143 21.26 -9.92 -6.74
CA MET A 143 20.32 -10.87 -7.34
C MET A 143 19.32 -10.15 -8.24
N LEU A 144 18.90 -8.92 -7.88
CA LEU A 144 18.08 -8.10 -8.78
C LEU A 144 18.83 -7.79 -10.09
N LYS A 145 20.09 -7.34 -10.01
CA LYS A 145 20.89 -7.10 -11.22
C LYS A 145 20.96 -8.31 -12.15
N LYS A 146 21.27 -9.49 -11.60
CA LYS A 146 21.29 -10.74 -12.35
C LYS A 146 19.93 -11.10 -12.95
N ALA A 147 18.85 -10.91 -12.18
CA ALA A 147 17.50 -11.18 -12.67
C ALA A 147 17.11 -10.25 -13.83
N LEU A 148 17.51 -8.97 -13.78
CA LEU A 148 17.25 -8.00 -14.85
C LEU A 148 17.99 -8.31 -16.17
N GLU A 149 19.07 -9.10 -16.14
CA GLU A 149 19.76 -9.57 -17.35
C GLU A 149 18.90 -10.58 -18.14
N SER A 150 17.96 -11.26 -17.51
CA SER A 150 17.05 -12.21 -18.18
C SER A 150 16.06 -11.54 -19.15
N GLY A 151 15.83 -10.22 -18.97
CA GLY A 151 14.80 -9.49 -19.72
C GLY A 151 13.37 -9.79 -19.28
N ALA A 152 13.16 -10.39 -18.11
CA ALA A 152 11.83 -10.65 -17.57
C ALA A 152 10.99 -9.36 -17.50
N ASP A 153 9.73 -9.45 -17.89
CA ASP A 153 8.75 -8.34 -17.98
C ASP A 153 7.66 -8.42 -16.90
N THR A 154 7.76 -9.39 -16.01
CA THR A 154 6.86 -9.61 -14.87
C THR A 154 7.66 -9.77 -13.58
N LEU A 155 7.02 -9.47 -12.44
CA LEU A 155 7.66 -9.66 -11.13
C LEU A 155 7.96 -11.14 -10.86
N ASP A 156 7.02 -12.04 -11.21
CA ASP A 156 7.23 -13.49 -11.10
C ASP A 156 8.38 -13.97 -11.99
N GLY A 157 8.51 -13.41 -13.18
CA GLY A 157 9.64 -13.66 -14.08
C GLY A 157 10.98 -13.24 -13.49
N LEU A 158 11.04 -12.06 -12.85
CA LEU A 158 12.25 -11.60 -12.14
C LEU A 158 12.60 -12.51 -10.96
N VAL A 159 11.60 -12.94 -10.20
CA VAL A 159 11.80 -13.89 -9.09
C VAL A 159 12.33 -15.21 -9.60
N ALA A 160 11.75 -15.75 -10.69
CA ALA A 160 12.21 -16.98 -11.32
C ALA A 160 13.65 -16.85 -11.82
N ALA A 161 14.00 -15.72 -12.45
CA ALA A 161 15.36 -15.44 -12.93
C ALA A 161 16.37 -15.35 -11.77
N ALA A 162 16.02 -14.71 -10.65
CA ALA A 162 16.87 -14.66 -9.46
C ALA A 162 17.14 -16.08 -8.90
N VAL A 163 16.10 -16.92 -8.82
CA VAL A 163 16.24 -18.32 -8.39
C VAL A 163 17.13 -19.10 -9.35
N ALA A 164 16.95 -18.94 -10.66
CA ALA A 164 17.80 -19.58 -11.66
C ALA A 164 19.27 -19.11 -11.58
N ALA A 165 19.51 -17.87 -11.12
CA ALA A 165 20.84 -17.32 -10.85
C ALA A 165 21.42 -17.76 -9.49
N GLY A 166 20.73 -18.64 -8.76
CA GLY A 166 21.19 -19.25 -7.50
C GLY A 166 20.67 -18.60 -6.22
N ALA A 167 19.68 -17.69 -6.30
CA ALA A 167 19.06 -17.11 -5.11
C ALA A 167 18.26 -18.17 -4.34
N GLN A 168 18.43 -18.23 -3.03
CA GLN A 168 17.47 -18.91 -2.16
C GLN A 168 16.20 -18.05 -2.05
N LYS A 169 15.04 -18.68 -2.19
CA LYS A 169 13.73 -18.01 -2.21
C LYS A 169 12.99 -18.20 -0.89
N GLY A 170 12.63 -17.08 -0.25
CA GLY A 170 11.64 -17.04 0.84
C GLY A 170 10.24 -16.72 0.29
N VAL A 171 9.20 -17.22 0.96
CA VAL A 171 7.79 -16.91 0.61
C VAL A 171 7.03 -16.56 1.87
N ALA A 172 6.44 -15.35 1.89
CA ALA A 172 5.44 -14.94 2.86
C ALA A 172 4.07 -14.94 2.18
N ILE A 173 3.12 -15.68 2.73
CA ILE A 173 1.76 -15.76 2.18
C ILE A 173 0.81 -14.96 3.05
N THR A 174 -0.04 -14.15 2.41
CA THR A 174 -1.11 -13.44 3.07
C THR A 174 -2.40 -13.55 2.24
N ASN A 175 -3.52 -13.74 2.91
CA ASN A 175 -4.85 -13.83 2.27
C ASN A 175 -5.60 -12.50 2.23
N LYS A 176 -4.93 -11.41 2.60
CA LYS A 176 -5.57 -10.11 2.82
C LYS A 176 -4.89 -9.01 2.01
N ILE A 177 -4.50 -9.27 0.79
CA ILE A 177 -4.05 -8.29 -0.19
C ILE A 177 -5.17 -8.08 -1.21
N TYR A 178 -5.44 -6.82 -1.48
CA TYR A 178 -6.42 -6.41 -2.49
C TYR A 178 -5.67 -5.64 -3.59
N PRO A 179 -5.49 -6.22 -4.79
CA PRO A 179 -4.88 -5.50 -5.91
C PRO A 179 -5.78 -4.32 -6.30
N ILE A 180 -5.15 -3.17 -6.63
CA ILE A 180 -5.86 -1.93 -6.99
C ILE A 180 -5.62 -1.64 -8.47
N ASN A 181 -6.15 -2.48 -9.35
CA ASN A 181 -5.95 -2.39 -10.80
C ASN A 181 -7.13 -1.76 -11.55
N ASP A 182 -8.32 -1.73 -10.95
CA ASP A 182 -9.52 -1.15 -11.55
C ASP A 182 -10.39 -0.43 -10.50
N GLY A 183 -11.49 0.15 -10.92
CA GLY A 183 -12.37 0.91 -10.05
C GLY A 183 -13.07 0.06 -8.98
N ALA A 184 -13.42 -1.18 -9.29
CA ALA A 184 -14.05 -2.09 -8.33
C ALA A 184 -13.04 -2.52 -7.26
N ALA A 185 -11.84 -2.86 -7.67
CA ALA A 185 -10.73 -3.20 -6.75
C ALA A 185 -10.35 -2.00 -5.86
N SER A 186 -10.31 -0.78 -6.41
CA SER A 186 -10.10 0.45 -5.65
C SER A 186 -11.17 0.66 -4.58
N PHE A 187 -12.45 0.45 -4.92
CA PHE A 187 -13.56 0.54 -3.97
C PHE A 187 -13.43 -0.49 -2.84
N MET A 188 -13.09 -1.73 -3.17
CA MET A 188 -12.89 -2.80 -2.17
C MET A 188 -11.71 -2.48 -1.24
N ALA A 189 -10.59 -2.02 -1.79
CA ALA A 189 -9.43 -1.61 -1.01
C ALA A 189 -9.77 -0.45 -0.06
N GLN A 190 -10.44 0.58 -0.55
CA GLN A 190 -10.90 1.72 0.25
C GLN A 190 -11.80 1.28 1.40
N THR A 191 -12.79 0.43 1.13
CA THR A 191 -13.71 -0.08 2.15
C THR A 191 -12.97 -0.87 3.23
N THR A 192 -12.05 -1.73 2.82
CA THR A 192 -11.25 -2.52 3.75
C THR A 192 -10.35 -1.65 4.62
N MET A 193 -9.67 -0.67 4.03
CA MET A 193 -8.81 0.27 4.77
C MET A 193 -9.63 1.11 5.76
N MET A 194 -10.78 1.63 5.34
CA MET A 194 -11.69 2.37 6.22
C MET A 194 -12.11 1.52 7.43
N GLN A 195 -12.56 0.29 7.18
CA GLN A 195 -12.95 -0.62 8.27
C GLN A 195 -11.80 -0.90 9.23
N ARG A 196 -10.60 -1.15 8.70
CA ARG A 196 -9.41 -1.41 9.51
C ARG A 196 -9.07 -0.23 10.43
N ILE A 197 -9.05 0.99 9.89
CA ILE A 197 -8.80 2.22 10.66
C ILE A 197 -9.84 2.37 11.76
N ASN A 198 -11.14 2.30 11.40
CA ASN A 198 -12.24 2.48 12.34
C ASN A 198 -12.23 1.43 13.45
N PHE A 199 -12.07 0.14 13.14
CA PHE A 199 -11.97 -0.90 14.15
C PHE A 199 -10.70 -0.80 15.00
N GLY A 200 -9.59 -0.33 14.43
CA GLY A 200 -8.36 -0.03 15.18
C GLY A 200 -8.61 1.06 16.25
N LEU A 201 -9.29 2.13 15.88
CA LEU A 201 -9.66 3.22 16.79
C LEU A 201 -10.68 2.76 17.85
N ILE A 202 -11.69 1.95 17.48
CA ILE A 202 -12.65 1.37 18.42
C ILE A 202 -11.93 0.52 19.48
N LYS A 203 -10.95 -0.29 19.07
CA LYS A 203 -10.14 -1.09 20.01
C LYS A 203 -9.29 -0.21 20.95
N LYS A 204 -8.91 0.99 20.53
CA LYS A 204 -8.21 1.99 21.36
C LYS A 204 -9.15 2.79 22.26
N GLY A 205 -10.47 2.55 22.22
CA GLY A 205 -11.46 3.20 23.09
C GLY A 205 -12.14 4.43 22.48
N VAL A 206 -12.02 4.66 21.18
CA VAL A 206 -12.85 5.64 20.46
C VAL A 206 -14.24 5.06 20.20
N GLN A 207 -15.28 5.85 20.38
CA GLN A 207 -16.66 5.43 20.10
C GLN A 207 -17.06 5.88 18.69
N ILE A 208 -17.20 4.96 17.75
CA ILE A 208 -17.65 5.24 16.37
C ILE A 208 -19.03 4.60 16.18
N PHE A 209 -20.07 5.42 16.00
CA PHE A 209 -21.46 4.95 15.96
C PHE A 209 -21.83 4.26 14.65
N ASP A 210 -21.24 4.68 13.54
CA ASP A 210 -21.42 4.04 12.23
C ASP A 210 -20.06 3.92 11.52
N PRO A 211 -19.31 2.84 11.79
CA PRO A 211 -18.00 2.64 11.20
C PRO A 211 -18.06 2.37 9.68
N THR A 212 -19.25 2.13 9.11
CA THR A 212 -19.42 1.89 7.67
C THR A 212 -19.65 3.18 6.88
N ASN A 213 -20.02 4.27 7.55
CA ASN A 213 -20.26 5.58 6.96
C ASN A 213 -19.43 6.68 7.68
N THR A 214 -18.24 6.33 8.11
CA THR A 214 -17.29 7.24 8.77
C THR A 214 -15.92 7.06 8.15
N TYR A 215 -15.37 8.14 7.58
CA TYR A 215 -14.09 8.13 6.88
C TYR A 215 -13.05 8.85 7.74
N ILE A 216 -12.03 8.13 8.18
CA ILE A 216 -10.96 8.66 9.04
C ILE A 216 -9.63 8.41 8.33
N ALA A 217 -8.80 9.44 8.25
CA ALA A 217 -7.48 9.34 7.67
C ALA A 217 -6.54 8.50 8.58
N PRO A 218 -5.62 7.73 8.03
CA PRO A 218 -4.73 6.87 8.81
C PRO A 218 -3.81 7.65 9.77
N ASP A 219 -3.48 8.90 9.44
CA ASP A 219 -2.65 9.82 10.26
C ASP A 219 -3.44 10.63 11.29
N ALA A 220 -4.78 10.48 11.35
CA ALA A 220 -5.60 11.20 12.32
C ALA A 220 -5.36 10.66 13.74
N ASP A 221 -5.01 11.56 14.66
CA ASP A 221 -4.79 11.26 16.07
C ASP A 221 -6.09 11.49 16.87
N ILE A 222 -6.78 10.42 17.24
CA ILE A 222 -8.05 10.47 17.95
C ILE A 222 -7.90 9.83 19.33
N ALA A 223 -8.06 10.64 20.37
CA ALA A 223 -7.90 10.20 21.74
C ALA A 223 -8.99 9.21 22.18
N PRO A 224 -8.69 8.25 23.06
CA PRO A 224 -9.66 7.37 23.69
C PRO A 224 -10.77 8.18 24.39
N GLY A 225 -12.02 7.70 24.30
CA GLY A 225 -13.19 8.37 24.85
C GLY A 225 -13.80 9.44 23.93
N ALA A 226 -13.17 9.79 22.81
CA ALA A 226 -13.81 10.61 21.78
C ALA A 226 -14.99 9.86 21.15
N VAL A 227 -16.01 10.61 20.71
CA VAL A 227 -17.25 10.09 20.10
C VAL A 227 -17.35 10.61 18.67
N ILE A 228 -17.44 9.71 17.71
CA ILE A 228 -17.62 10.04 16.30
C ILE A 228 -19.00 9.56 15.84
N LEU A 229 -19.83 10.51 15.45
CA LEU A 229 -21.19 10.27 14.95
C LEU A 229 -21.19 9.99 13.45
N PRO A 230 -22.28 9.42 12.89
CA PRO A 230 -22.34 9.01 11.49
C PRO A 230 -22.07 10.14 10.49
N GLY A 231 -21.54 9.76 9.33
CA GLY A 231 -21.32 10.69 8.19
C GLY A 231 -20.14 11.62 8.35
N CYS A 232 -19.23 11.36 9.28
CA CYS A 232 -18.05 12.20 9.49
C CYS A 232 -16.93 11.86 8.53
N HIS A 233 -16.23 12.92 8.07
CA HIS A 233 -15.00 12.83 7.30
C HIS A 233 -13.87 13.51 8.09
N ILE A 234 -13.03 12.73 8.72
CA ILE A 234 -11.84 13.21 9.44
C ILE A 234 -10.63 13.02 8.53
N ARG A 235 -10.22 14.11 7.88
CA ARG A 235 -9.17 14.15 6.87
C ARG A 235 -7.77 14.19 7.50
N PRO A 236 -6.71 14.11 6.68
CA PRO A 236 -5.34 14.15 7.17
C PRO A 236 -5.01 15.34 8.06
N GLY A 237 -4.09 15.14 9.02
CA GLY A 237 -3.58 16.17 9.91
C GLY A 237 -4.52 16.57 11.03
N CYS A 238 -5.55 15.77 11.34
CA CYS A 238 -6.50 16.07 12.42
C CYS A 238 -6.07 15.47 13.75
N LYS A 239 -6.31 16.25 14.86
CA LYS A 239 -6.24 15.76 16.22
C LYS A 239 -7.57 15.94 16.92
N VAL A 240 -8.04 14.94 17.65
CA VAL A 240 -9.31 14.97 18.39
C VAL A 240 -9.08 14.55 19.83
N GLY A 241 -9.33 15.48 20.77
CA GLY A 241 -9.12 15.26 22.20
C GLY A 241 -10.13 14.33 22.84
N ALA A 242 -9.79 13.81 24.03
CA ALA A 242 -10.62 12.90 24.79
C ALA A 242 -11.99 13.52 25.17
N GLY A 243 -13.06 12.74 25.04
CA GLY A 243 -14.43 13.20 25.32
C GLY A 243 -14.99 14.22 24.31
N ALA A 244 -14.26 14.54 23.24
CA ALA A 244 -14.81 15.36 22.15
C ALA A 244 -15.89 14.58 21.39
N VAL A 245 -16.91 15.29 20.89
CA VAL A 245 -18.01 14.74 20.11
C VAL A 245 -18.00 15.36 18.72
N ILE A 246 -17.74 14.53 17.69
CA ILE A 246 -17.66 14.96 16.30
C ILE A 246 -18.84 14.42 15.50
N GLY A 247 -19.55 15.30 14.83
CA GLY A 247 -20.66 14.93 13.94
C GLY A 247 -22.04 15.20 14.53
N PRO A 248 -23.12 14.73 13.86
CA PRO A 248 -23.05 14.00 12.59
C PRO A 248 -22.61 14.88 11.42
N ASN A 249 -22.28 14.25 10.28
CA ASN A 249 -22.01 14.93 9.00
C ASN A 249 -20.98 16.08 9.08
N SER A 250 -19.95 15.94 9.89
CA SER A 250 -18.89 16.94 10.05
C SER A 250 -17.65 16.57 9.24
N ILE A 251 -16.99 17.59 8.71
CA ILE A 251 -15.73 17.46 7.96
C ILE A 251 -14.64 18.18 8.75
N LEU A 252 -13.58 17.49 9.08
CA LEU A 252 -12.38 18.05 9.70
C LEU A 252 -11.18 17.86 8.78
N GLU A 253 -10.34 18.87 8.64
CA GLU A 253 -9.09 18.80 7.88
C GLU A 253 -8.03 19.69 8.52
N LYS A 254 -6.87 19.12 8.85
CA LYS A 254 -5.78 19.84 9.54
C LYS A 254 -6.28 20.62 10.75
N ALA A 255 -7.17 20.03 11.55
CA ALA A 255 -7.87 20.67 12.66
C ALA A 255 -7.49 20.01 13.98
N GLU A 256 -7.34 20.82 15.03
CA GLU A 256 -7.10 20.35 16.39
C GLU A 256 -8.32 20.63 17.27
N ILE A 257 -9.06 19.59 17.63
CA ILE A 257 -10.27 19.67 18.45
C ILE A 257 -9.91 19.34 19.89
N GLY A 258 -10.07 20.32 20.79
CA GLY A 258 -9.78 20.17 22.21
C GLY A 258 -10.67 19.14 22.92
N ALA A 259 -10.20 18.63 24.06
CA ALA A 259 -10.94 17.67 24.87
C ALA A 259 -12.31 18.22 25.29
N GLY A 260 -13.36 17.37 25.22
CA GLY A 260 -14.74 17.72 25.58
C GLY A 260 -15.43 18.67 24.60
N THR A 261 -14.81 19.05 23.49
CA THR A 261 -15.40 19.95 22.49
C THR A 261 -16.45 19.21 21.65
N THR A 262 -17.55 19.90 21.31
CA THR A 262 -18.56 19.38 20.38
C THR A 262 -18.49 20.12 19.04
N VAL A 263 -18.35 19.37 17.97
CA VAL A 263 -18.43 19.85 16.58
C VAL A 263 -19.64 19.17 15.92
N ASN A 264 -20.64 19.94 15.56
CA ASN A 264 -21.91 19.39 15.07
C ASN A 264 -22.24 19.94 13.69
N ASN A 265 -22.42 19.07 12.70
CA ASN A 265 -22.83 19.40 11.33
C ASN A 265 -22.02 20.56 10.74
N SER A 266 -20.70 20.51 10.90
CA SER A 266 -19.80 21.63 10.62
C SER A 266 -18.61 21.20 9.76
N GLN A 267 -18.02 22.18 9.09
CA GLN A 267 -16.77 22.01 8.38
C GLN A 267 -15.69 22.84 9.08
N VAL A 268 -14.61 22.20 9.49
CA VAL A 268 -13.49 22.82 10.22
C VAL A 268 -12.20 22.56 9.45
N TYR A 269 -11.53 23.64 9.06
CA TYR A 269 -10.31 23.59 8.27
C TYR A 269 -9.22 24.41 8.93
N GLU A 270 -8.01 23.89 9.00
CA GLU A 270 -6.77 24.58 9.42
C GLU A 270 -6.94 25.38 10.73
N SER A 271 -7.48 24.77 11.79
CA SER A 271 -7.79 25.43 13.07
C SER A 271 -7.29 24.65 14.30
#